data_c972633ccf6ac83df3c4350235f65683
#
_entry.id   c972633ccf6ac83df3c4350235f65683
#
_cell.length_a   1.000
_cell.length_b   1.000
_cell.length_c   1.000
_cell.angle_alpha   90.00
_cell.angle_beta   90.00
_cell.angle_gamma   90.00
#
_symmetry.space_group_name_H-M   'P 1'
#
loop_
_entity.id
_entity.type
_entity.pdbx_description
1 polymer ?
#
loop_
_entity_poly.entity_id
_entity_poly.type
_entity_poly.pdbx_seq_one_letter_code
_entity_poly.pdbx_strand_id
1 'polypeptide(L)'
;MLVFTTIGFAFGFFSLAGMFVSSAFAEPKVDISPTCGPAEPGFNIVINANGFKGNSTVAYKFVGSDSKIPLYGYFETNSTGGFNDVTFADDLKADKYKLYFADDVNSDGTFDIGAKRVYANVSIPCEGNQNNQTGNMSAS
;
A
#
# COMPACT_ATOMS: atom_id res chain seq x y z
N MET A 1 61.18 20.10 -50.16
CA MET A 1 61.26 19.89 -48.71
C MET A 1 59.86 20.09 -48.19
N LEU A 2 59.09 18.95 -47.97
CA LEU A 2 57.69 18.99 -47.57
C LEU A 2 57.63 18.76 -46.06
N VAL A 3 57.07 19.69 -45.32
CA VAL A 3 56.84 19.54 -43.88
C VAL A 3 55.40 19.08 -43.70
N PHE A 4 55.22 17.85 -43.24
CA PHE A 4 53.90 17.32 -42.83
C PHE A 4 53.68 17.67 -41.37
N THR A 5 52.65 18.49 -41.13
CA THR A 5 52.17 18.79 -39.77
C THR A 5 51.08 17.80 -39.43
N THR A 6 51.33 16.90 -38.53
CA THR A 6 50.34 15.97 -37.99
C THR A 6 49.50 16.67 -36.92
N ILE A 7 48.21 16.85 -37.19
CA ILE A 7 47.22 17.31 -36.22
C ILE A 7 46.69 16.11 -35.48
N GLY A 8 47.08 15.98 -34.21
CA GLY A 8 46.54 14.94 -33.31
C GLY A 8 45.14 15.33 -32.83
N PHE A 9 44.14 14.54 -33.21
CA PHE A 9 42.79 14.63 -32.64
C PHE A 9 42.79 13.83 -31.35
N ALA A 10 42.69 14.53 -30.22
CA ALA A 10 42.42 13.91 -28.93
C ALA A 10 40.92 13.68 -28.83
N PHE A 11 40.49 12.41 -28.94
CA PHE A 11 39.15 12.01 -28.61
C PHE A 11 39.00 11.93 -27.08
N GLY A 12 38.39 13.00 -26.51
CA GLY A 12 37.96 12.97 -25.12
C GLY A 12 36.76 12.01 -24.96
N PHE A 13 37.00 10.87 -24.35
CA PHE A 13 35.91 10.00 -23.88
C PHE A 13 35.21 10.68 -22.69
N PHE A 14 34.07 11.32 -22.93
CA PHE A 14 33.14 11.70 -21.90
C PHE A 14 32.48 10.45 -21.38
N SER A 15 32.98 9.93 -20.26
CA SER A 15 32.32 8.88 -19.50
C SER A 15 31.11 9.51 -18.82
N LEU A 16 29.92 9.40 -19.43
CA LEU A 16 28.66 9.64 -18.75
C LEU A 16 28.47 8.51 -17.75
N ALA A 17 28.95 8.70 -16.53
CA ALA A 17 28.51 7.90 -15.40
C ALA A 17 27.04 8.24 -15.16
N GLY A 18 26.14 7.46 -15.73
CA GLY A 18 24.72 7.52 -15.44
C GLY A 18 24.54 7.20 -13.96
N MET A 19 24.29 8.22 -13.16
CA MET A 19 23.80 8.03 -11.80
C MET A 19 22.41 7.42 -11.92
N PHE A 20 22.32 6.10 -11.81
CA PHE A 20 21.06 5.44 -11.51
C PHE A 20 20.66 5.85 -10.11
N VAL A 21 19.87 6.90 -10.00
CA VAL A 21 19.17 7.20 -8.76
C VAL A 21 18.13 6.08 -8.62
N SER A 22 18.46 5.06 -7.84
CA SER A 22 17.47 4.10 -7.39
C SER A 22 16.48 4.88 -6.55
N SER A 23 15.32 5.22 -7.12
CA SER A 23 14.19 5.72 -6.35
C SER A 23 13.82 4.60 -5.38
N ALA A 24 14.21 4.74 -4.11
CA ALA A 24 13.71 3.87 -3.06
C ALA A 24 12.21 4.13 -2.97
N PHE A 25 11.41 3.24 -3.53
CA PHE A 25 9.96 3.29 -3.33
C PHE A 25 9.69 3.11 -1.83
N ALA A 26 8.94 4.05 -1.25
CA ALA A 26 8.50 3.92 0.13
C ALA A 26 7.78 2.57 0.29
N GLU A 27 8.01 1.88 1.41
CA GLU A 27 7.26 0.66 1.68
C GLU A 27 5.79 0.99 1.93
N PRO A 28 4.86 0.21 1.35
CA PRO A 28 3.45 0.40 1.60
C PRO A 28 3.12 0.30 3.09
N LYS A 29 2.29 1.22 3.56
CA LYS A 29 1.84 1.28 4.95
C LYS A 29 0.36 1.60 4.99
N VAL A 30 -0.37 0.91 5.88
CA VAL A 30 -1.78 1.15 6.15
C VAL A 30 -1.98 1.33 7.64
N ASP A 31 -2.65 2.40 8.02
CA ASP A 31 -3.07 2.70 9.38
C ASP A 31 -4.60 2.62 9.47
N ILE A 32 -5.10 1.91 10.46
CA ILE A 32 -6.54 1.71 10.68
C ILE A 32 -6.91 2.16 12.08
N SER A 33 -8.04 2.84 12.19
CA SER A 33 -8.57 3.30 13.48
C SER A 33 -10.11 3.31 13.45
N PRO A 34 -10.76 2.78 14.49
CA PRO A 34 -10.22 1.95 15.55
C PRO A 34 -9.89 0.53 15.08
N THR A 35 -9.03 -0.20 15.82
CA THR A 35 -8.70 -1.61 15.52
C THR A 35 -9.64 -2.61 16.17
N CYS A 36 -10.57 -2.13 16.97
CA CYS A 36 -11.67 -2.94 17.50
C CYS A 36 -12.88 -2.05 17.81
N GLY A 37 -14.04 -2.66 17.91
CA GLY A 37 -15.27 -1.94 18.23
C GLY A 37 -16.43 -2.86 18.58
N PRO A 38 -17.61 -2.28 18.89
CA PRO A 38 -18.78 -3.06 19.24
C PRO A 38 -19.31 -3.84 18.02
N ALA A 39 -19.90 -5.00 18.30
CA ALA A 39 -20.63 -5.79 17.30
C ALA A 39 -22.03 -5.22 17.06
N GLU A 40 -22.11 -3.96 16.68
CA GLU A 40 -23.36 -3.23 16.46
C GLU A 40 -23.41 -2.67 15.03
N PRO A 41 -24.61 -2.48 14.46
CA PRO A 41 -24.76 -1.80 13.19
C PRO A 41 -24.13 -0.40 13.22
N GLY A 42 -23.40 -0.04 12.15
CA GLY A 42 -22.78 1.27 12.00
C GLY A 42 -21.37 1.39 12.63
N PHE A 43 -20.74 0.29 13.03
CA PHE A 43 -19.31 0.33 13.36
C PHE A 43 -18.47 0.59 12.11
N ASN A 44 -17.72 1.67 12.13
CA ASN A 44 -16.90 2.10 11.02
C ASN A 44 -15.42 2.08 11.40
N ILE A 45 -14.59 1.72 10.45
CA ILE A 45 -13.14 1.91 10.53
C ILE A 45 -12.71 2.99 9.55
N VAL A 46 -11.72 3.78 9.95
CA VAL A 46 -11.07 4.76 9.09
C VAL A 46 -9.73 4.19 8.65
N ILE A 47 -9.48 4.21 7.36
CA ILE A 47 -8.28 3.65 6.74
C ILE A 47 -7.47 4.78 6.11
N ASN A 48 -6.19 4.85 6.46
CA ASN A 48 -5.20 5.72 5.86
C ASN A 48 -4.09 4.88 5.26
N ALA A 49 -3.59 5.25 4.10
CA ALA A 49 -2.53 4.49 3.44
C ALA A 49 -1.54 5.40 2.72
N ASN A 50 -0.31 4.90 2.58
CA ASN A 50 0.74 5.55 1.79
C ASN A 50 1.75 4.51 1.27
N GLY A 51 2.62 4.93 0.35
CA GLY A 51 3.69 4.10 -0.19
C GLY A 51 3.25 3.09 -1.24
N PHE A 52 1.99 3.12 -1.68
CA PHE A 52 1.50 2.37 -2.83
C PHE A 52 1.80 3.10 -4.15
N LYS A 53 1.41 2.52 -5.27
CA LYS A 53 1.53 3.17 -6.57
C LYS A 53 0.61 4.38 -6.65
N GLY A 54 1.14 5.52 -7.10
CA GLY A 54 0.34 6.74 -7.30
C GLY A 54 -0.55 6.69 -8.52
N ASN A 55 -1.68 7.42 -8.49
CA ASN A 55 -2.70 7.46 -9.53
C ASN A 55 -3.13 6.06 -10.00
N SER A 56 -3.38 5.18 -9.07
CA SER A 56 -3.69 3.78 -9.29
C SER A 56 -4.75 3.33 -8.29
N THR A 57 -4.91 2.03 -8.11
CA THR A 57 -5.78 1.46 -7.09
C THR A 57 -5.03 0.52 -6.17
N VAL A 58 -5.57 0.36 -4.97
CA VAL A 58 -5.14 -0.61 -3.97
C VAL A 58 -6.29 -1.56 -3.73
N ALA A 59 -6.12 -2.82 -4.06
CA ALA A 59 -7.10 -3.85 -3.74
C ALA A 59 -7.08 -4.15 -2.24
N TYR A 60 -8.24 -4.44 -1.68
CA TYR A 60 -8.37 -4.93 -0.33
C TYR A 60 -9.10 -6.27 -0.26
N LYS A 61 -8.76 -7.04 0.75
CA LYS A 61 -9.42 -8.29 1.09
C LYS A 61 -9.56 -8.39 2.60
N PHE A 62 -10.79 -8.46 3.10
CA PHE A 62 -11.09 -8.65 4.51
C PHE A 62 -11.52 -10.09 4.74
N VAL A 63 -10.80 -10.78 5.60
CA VAL A 63 -11.04 -12.18 5.91
C VAL A 63 -11.32 -12.29 7.40
N GLY A 64 -12.55 -12.70 7.76
CA GLY A 64 -12.89 -13.02 9.13
C GLY A 64 -12.44 -14.45 9.49
N SER A 65 -12.12 -14.69 10.75
CA SER A 65 -11.74 -16.02 11.24
C SER A 65 -12.89 -17.04 11.12
N ASP A 66 -14.11 -16.57 11.34
CA ASP A 66 -15.33 -17.36 11.29
C ASP A 66 -16.13 -17.16 10.00
N SER A 67 -15.86 -16.06 9.28
CA SER A 67 -16.52 -15.73 8.02
C SER A 67 -15.93 -16.53 6.87
N LYS A 68 -16.79 -17.30 6.19
CA LYS A 68 -16.36 -18.08 5.02
C LYS A 68 -16.25 -17.27 3.74
N ILE A 69 -16.84 -16.06 3.71
CA ILE A 69 -16.88 -15.20 2.54
C ILE A 69 -16.08 -13.93 2.82
N PRO A 70 -14.93 -13.75 2.20
CA PRO A 70 -14.16 -12.53 2.34
C PRO A 70 -14.84 -11.36 1.58
N LEU A 71 -14.68 -10.14 2.12
CA LEU A 71 -15.04 -8.92 1.41
C LEU A 71 -13.85 -8.48 0.54
N TYR A 72 -14.15 -8.01 -0.67
CA TYR A 72 -13.17 -7.53 -1.65
C TYR A 72 -13.57 -6.17 -2.19
N GLY A 73 -12.61 -5.41 -2.62
CA GLY A 73 -12.80 -4.18 -3.35
C GLY A 73 -11.47 -3.49 -3.59
N TYR A 74 -11.54 -2.23 -3.96
CA TYR A 74 -10.36 -1.40 -4.14
C TYR A 74 -10.62 0.05 -3.71
N PHE A 75 -9.53 0.76 -3.41
CA PHE A 75 -9.50 2.19 -3.14
C PHE A 75 -8.60 2.88 -4.16
N GLU A 76 -8.96 4.09 -4.57
CA GLU A 76 -8.13 4.91 -5.45
C GLU A 76 -7.02 5.59 -4.66
N THR A 77 -5.82 5.62 -5.23
CA THR A 77 -4.69 6.34 -4.68
C THR A 77 -4.51 7.71 -5.34
N ASN A 78 -4.05 8.68 -4.55
CA ASN A 78 -3.62 9.98 -5.07
C ASN A 78 -2.27 9.87 -5.83
N SER A 79 -1.76 10.99 -6.33
CA SER A 79 -0.49 11.02 -7.08
C SER A 79 0.74 10.53 -6.29
N THR A 80 0.66 10.56 -4.95
CA THR A 80 1.75 10.10 -4.06
C THR A 80 1.59 8.66 -3.59
N GLY A 81 0.58 7.95 -4.05
CA GLY A 81 0.34 6.54 -3.69
C GLY A 81 -0.30 6.36 -2.32
N GLY A 82 -1.14 7.30 -1.91
CA GLY A 82 -1.85 7.24 -0.65
C GLY A 82 -3.33 7.58 -0.78
N PHE A 83 -4.06 7.33 0.28
CA PHE A 83 -5.41 7.82 0.52
C PHE A 83 -5.59 8.06 2.01
N ASN A 84 -6.44 9.02 2.35
CA ASN A 84 -6.66 9.42 3.74
C ASN A 84 -8.15 9.44 4.07
N ASP A 85 -8.45 9.14 5.33
CA ASP A 85 -9.78 9.23 5.91
C ASP A 85 -10.87 8.46 5.14
N VAL A 86 -10.47 7.34 4.51
CA VAL A 86 -11.45 6.46 3.88
C VAL A 86 -12.20 5.72 4.96
N THR A 87 -13.48 6.05 5.08
CA THR A 87 -14.38 5.36 5.99
C THR A 87 -14.90 4.08 5.33
N PHE A 88 -14.58 2.96 5.92
CA PHE A 88 -15.18 1.69 5.56
C PHE A 88 -16.34 1.43 6.51
N ALA A 89 -17.53 1.46 5.95
CA ALA A 89 -18.82 1.40 6.66
C ALA A 89 -19.63 0.17 6.21
N ASP A 90 -19.00 -0.98 6.12
CA ASP A 90 -19.76 -2.21 5.94
C ASP A 90 -20.14 -2.76 7.31
N ASP A 91 -21.33 -3.36 7.42
CA ASP A 91 -21.80 -3.98 8.66
C ASP A 91 -20.93 -5.19 9.00
N LEU A 92 -19.73 -4.92 9.51
CA LEU A 92 -18.82 -5.96 9.95
C LEU A 92 -19.44 -6.68 11.15
N LYS A 93 -19.75 -7.96 10.97
CA LYS A 93 -20.27 -8.83 12.04
C LYS A 93 -19.19 -9.10 13.07
N ALA A 94 -19.62 -9.58 14.25
CA ALA A 94 -18.69 -10.03 15.29
C ALA A 94 -17.74 -11.11 14.73
N ASP A 95 -16.45 -10.79 14.62
CA ASP A 95 -15.38 -11.66 14.15
C ASP A 95 -14.01 -11.02 14.36
N LYS A 96 -12.95 -11.79 14.15
CA LYS A 96 -11.58 -11.29 14.05
C LYS A 96 -11.20 -11.21 12.59
N TYR A 97 -11.07 -9.99 12.09
CA TYR A 97 -10.76 -9.74 10.70
C TYR A 97 -9.27 -9.52 10.47
N LYS A 98 -8.75 -10.14 9.42
CA LYS A 98 -7.46 -9.80 8.83
C LYS A 98 -7.71 -9.09 7.51
N LEU A 99 -7.23 -7.85 7.43
CA LEU A 99 -7.39 -6.98 6.28
C LEU A 99 -6.08 -6.99 5.50
N TYR A 100 -6.14 -7.31 4.23
CA TYR A 100 -4.99 -7.29 3.32
C TYR A 100 -5.16 -6.16 2.32
N PHE A 101 -4.06 -5.51 1.98
CA PHE A 101 -3.99 -4.45 0.98
C PHE A 101 -2.78 -4.69 0.08
N ALA A 102 -2.94 -4.49 -1.22
CA ALA A 102 -1.86 -4.55 -2.19
C ALA A 102 -2.19 -3.70 -3.42
N ASP A 103 -1.16 -3.32 -4.17
CA ASP A 103 -1.38 -2.66 -5.45
C ASP A 103 -2.26 -3.51 -6.39
N ASP A 104 -3.15 -2.82 -7.10
CA ASP A 104 -4.07 -3.36 -8.10
C ASP A 104 -4.11 -2.38 -9.28
N VAL A 105 -3.14 -2.50 -10.16
CA VAL A 105 -2.91 -1.52 -11.24
C VAL A 105 -4.01 -1.53 -12.29
N ASN A 106 -4.68 -2.66 -12.48
CA ASN A 106 -5.74 -2.85 -13.45
C ASN A 106 -7.15 -2.63 -12.88
N SER A 107 -7.25 -2.33 -11.58
CA SER A 107 -8.52 -2.04 -10.89
C SER A 107 -9.56 -3.16 -11.00
N ASP A 108 -9.10 -4.40 -10.97
CA ASP A 108 -9.98 -5.57 -11.02
C ASP A 108 -10.38 -6.11 -9.62
N GLY A 109 -9.89 -5.47 -8.57
CA GLY A 109 -10.14 -5.84 -7.17
C GLY A 109 -9.31 -7.05 -6.72
N THR A 110 -8.31 -7.46 -7.50
CA THR A 110 -7.39 -8.55 -7.16
C THR A 110 -5.97 -8.02 -6.94
N PHE A 111 -5.18 -8.76 -6.17
CA PHE A 111 -3.80 -8.36 -5.93
C PHE A 111 -2.93 -8.66 -7.15
N ASP A 112 -2.19 -7.67 -7.61
CA ASP A 112 -1.21 -7.86 -8.67
C ASP A 112 -0.18 -8.93 -8.31
N ILE A 113 0.30 -9.65 -9.33
CA ILE A 113 1.35 -10.65 -9.16
C ILE A 113 2.63 -9.98 -8.69
N GLY A 114 3.14 -10.42 -7.55
CA GLY A 114 4.36 -9.88 -6.94
C GLY A 114 4.16 -8.58 -6.15
N ALA A 115 2.93 -8.04 -6.06
CA ALA A 115 2.65 -6.89 -5.21
C ALA A 115 2.92 -7.20 -3.74
N LYS A 116 3.58 -6.28 -3.05
CA LYS A 116 3.77 -6.37 -1.60
C LYS A 116 2.43 -6.22 -0.91
N ARG A 117 2.12 -7.15 -0.03
CA ARG A 117 0.90 -7.11 0.78
C ARG A 117 1.17 -6.47 2.12
N VAL A 118 0.30 -5.57 2.51
CA VAL A 118 0.23 -5.01 3.87
C VAL A 118 -1.01 -5.60 4.53
N TYR A 119 -0.96 -5.84 5.82
CA TYR A 119 -2.12 -6.38 6.52
C TYR A 119 -2.39 -5.65 7.83
N ALA A 120 -3.65 -5.68 8.24
CA ALA A 120 -4.20 -5.12 9.47
C ALA A 120 -5.09 -6.15 10.17
N ASN A 121 -5.25 -5.99 11.49
CA ASN A 121 -6.19 -6.80 12.24
C ASN A 121 -7.25 -5.90 12.88
N VAL A 122 -8.50 -6.33 12.81
CA VAL A 122 -9.63 -5.68 13.47
C VAL A 122 -10.43 -6.73 14.21
N SER A 123 -10.75 -6.46 15.48
CA SER A 123 -11.54 -7.37 16.32
C SER A 123 -12.92 -6.78 16.63
N ILE A 124 -13.95 -7.54 16.40
CA ILE A 124 -15.34 -7.20 16.74
C ILE A 124 -15.97 -8.33 17.52
N PRO A 125 -16.31 -8.12 18.79
CA PRO A 125 -16.04 -6.96 19.63
C PRO A 125 -14.57 -6.84 20.06
N CYS A 126 -14.24 -5.74 20.75
CA CYS A 126 -12.92 -5.60 21.37
C CYS A 126 -12.66 -6.73 22.36
N GLU A 127 -11.48 -7.35 22.27
CA GLU A 127 -11.04 -8.34 23.25
C GLU A 127 -10.54 -7.65 24.52
N GLY A 128 -11.23 -7.87 25.62
CA GLY A 128 -10.82 -7.33 26.92
C GLY A 128 -10.85 -5.78 26.98
N ASN A 129 -10.06 -5.19 27.89
CA ASN A 129 -10.00 -3.75 28.13
C ASN A 129 -9.18 -2.95 27.06
N GLN A 130 -9.17 -3.36 25.82
CA GLN A 130 -8.48 -2.62 24.75
C GLN A 130 -9.35 -1.47 24.27
N ASN A 131 -9.22 -0.33 24.92
CA ASN A 131 -9.80 0.91 24.44
C ASN A 131 -9.00 1.36 23.19
N ASN A 132 -9.68 1.50 22.05
CA ASN A 132 -9.28 2.20 20.82
C ASN A 132 -7.75 2.29 20.60
N GLN A 133 -7.11 1.20 20.21
CA GLN A 133 -5.72 1.27 19.77
C GLN A 133 -5.66 1.51 18.27
N THR A 134 -4.84 2.48 17.89
CA THR A 134 -4.47 2.69 16.49
C THR A 134 -3.49 1.58 16.09
N GLY A 135 -3.89 0.76 15.13
CA GLY A 135 -3.02 -0.30 14.61
C GLY A 135 -2.04 0.24 13.57
N ASN A 136 -0.75 0.02 13.80
CA ASN A 136 0.31 0.37 12.86
C ASN A 136 0.85 -0.90 12.21
N MET A 137 0.90 -0.94 10.88
CA MET A 137 1.12 -2.14 10.09
C MET A 137 2.42 -2.09 9.30
N SER A 138 3.16 -3.21 9.33
CA SER A 138 4.35 -3.40 8.50
C SER A 138 4.05 -4.26 7.27
N ALA A 139 4.75 -4.00 6.15
CA ALA A 139 4.70 -4.82 4.95
C ALA A 139 5.26 -6.23 5.23
N SER A 140 4.59 -7.25 4.70
CA SER A 140 5.04 -8.64 4.77
C SER A 140 5.40 -9.18 3.39
#